data_838e8538874facafa84fbbdf37754138
#
_entry.id   838e8538874facafa84fbbdf37754138
#
_cell.length_a   1.000
_cell.length_b   1.000
_cell.length_c   1.000
_cell.angle_alpha   90.00
_cell.angle_beta   90.00
_cell.angle_gamma   90.00
#
_symmetry.space_group_name_H-M   'P 1'
#
loop_
_entity.id
_entity.type
_entity.pdbx_description
1 polymer ?
#
loop_
_entity_poly.entity_id
_entity_poly.type
_entity_poly.pdbx_seq_one_letter_code
_entity_poly.pdbx_strand_id
1 'polypeptide(L)'
;MKKQQYEAVFAWFGARPRAKAALHAAAAVAVAGVYALYIGLLLWLAVARQPLFWAEAGVPAAVFLLGTALRRCIDRPRPYEALGFAPLFPKQTRGQSFPSRHCFSAAGIAVAAAFVSAPLAAVLAALACLIAATRVLTGVHYPSDVLAGLAFGALSAAAGFALLGLWRL
;
A
#
# COMPACT_ATOMS: atom_id res chain seq x y z
N MET A 1 -0.75 14.56 -11.40
CA MET A 1 0.42 15.47 -11.42
C MET A 1 0.99 15.54 -12.83
N LYS A 2 1.44 16.72 -13.27
CA LYS A 2 2.15 16.95 -14.54
C LYS A 2 3.66 16.76 -14.36
N LYS A 3 4.42 16.56 -15.45
CA LYS A 3 5.89 16.39 -15.43
C LYS A 3 6.60 17.44 -14.58
N GLN A 4 6.30 18.72 -14.80
CA GLN A 4 6.90 19.85 -14.07
C GLN A 4 6.73 19.75 -12.54
N GLN A 5 5.61 19.21 -12.07
CA GLN A 5 5.35 19.06 -10.64
C GLN A 5 6.23 17.96 -10.03
N TYR A 6 6.48 16.85 -10.75
CA TYR A 6 7.44 15.83 -10.32
C TYR A 6 8.87 16.37 -10.32
N GLU A 7 9.26 17.07 -11.37
CA GLU A 7 10.60 17.68 -11.48
C GLU A 7 10.85 18.69 -10.36
N ALA A 8 9.86 19.52 -10.00
CA ALA A 8 9.97 20.46 -8.88
C ALA A 8 10.16 19.72 -7.53
N VAL A 9 9.40 18.65 -7.28
CA VAL A 9 9.57 17.81 -6.09
C VAL A 9 10.96 17.18 -6.05
N PHE A 10 11.45 16.66 -7.18
CA PHE A 10 12.77 16.03 -7.25
C PHE A 10 13.90 17.02 -7.08
N ALA A 11 13.78 18.24 -7.66
CA ALA A 11 14.73 19.33 -7.43
C ALA A 11 14.81 19.72 -5.94
N TRP A 12 13.65 19.79 -5.27
CA TRP A 12 13.59 20.09 -3.85
C TRP A 12 14.32 19.03 -3.00
N PHE A 13 14.09 17.74 -3.27
CA PHE A 13 14.80 16.65 -2.59
C PHE A 13 16.27 16.55 -3.00
N GLY A 14 16.60 16.85 -4.27
CA GLY A 14 17.97 16.87 -4.77
C GLY A 14 18.84 17.90 -4.04
N ALA A 15 18.27 19.08 -3.74
CA ALA A 15 18.93 20.11 -2.96
C ALA A 15 19.06 19.79 -1.45
N ARG A 16 18.44 18.70 -0.96
CA ARG A 16 18.34 18.34 0.47
C ARG A 16 18.65 16.87 0.71
N PRO A 17 19.92 16.45 0.71
CA PRO A 17 20.32 15.03 0.84
C PRO A 17 19.73 14.32 2.08
N ARG A 18 19.65 15.03 3.21
CA ARG A 18 19.05 14.50 4.44
C ARG A 18 17.55 14.21 4.28
N ALA A 19 16.81 15.12 3.65
CA ALA A 19 15.37 14.93 3.39
C ALA A 19 15.14 13.77 2.40
N LYS A 20 15.99 13.66 1.37
CA LYS A 20 15.96 12.54 0.41
C LYS A 20 16.21 11.19 1.12
N ALA A 21 17.21 11.13 1.98
CA ALA A 21 17.50 9.94 2.77
C ALA A 21 16.36 9.59 3.73
N ALA A 22 15.78 10.60 4.42
CA ALA A 22 14.63 10.42 5.30
C ALA A 22 13.40 9.88 4.53
N LEU A 23 13.10 10.39 3.33
CA LEU A 23 12.03 9.86 2.48
C LEU A 23 12.25 8.40 2.11
N HIS A 24 13.50 8.03 1.77
CA HIS A 24 13.86 6.65 1.45
C HIS A 24 13.68 5.73 2.66
N ALA A 25 14.18 6.15 3.81
CA ALA A 25 14.02 5.40 5.06
C ALA A 25 12.55 5.26 5.47
N ALA A 26 11.77 6.36 5.40
CA ALA A 26 10.34 6.34 5.70
C ALA A 26 9.58 5.36 4.78
N ALA A 27 9.89 5.34 3.47
CA ALA A 27 9.28 4.40 2.53
C ALA A 27 9.61 2.94 2.88
N ALA A 28 10.86 2.64 3.25
CA ALA A 28 11.30 1.30 3.61
C ALA A 28 10.70 0.86 4.95
N VAL A 29 10.78 1.72 5.97
CA VAL A 29 10.24 1.45 7.32
C VAL A 29 8.73 1.26 7.30
N ALA A 30 7.99 2.08 6.54
CA ALA A 30 6.55 1.93 6.45
C ALA A 30 6.15 0.58 5.83
N VAL A 31 6.82 0.15 4.76
CA VAL A 31 6.55 -1.15 4.13
C VAL A 31 6.94 -2.30 5.06
N ALA A 32 8.13 -2.26 5.65
CA ALA A 32 8.61 -3.27 6.59
C ALA A 32 7.70 -3.35 7.83
N GLY A 33 7.27 -2.19 8.34
CA GLY A 33 6.36 -2.09 9.50
C GLY A 33 5.00 -2.76 9.23
N VAL A 34 4.38 -2.50 8.06
CA VAL A 34 3.13 -3.18 7.70
C VAL A 34 3.31 -4.69 7.69
N TYR A 35 4.37 -5.20 7.06
CA TYR A 35 4.60 -6.65 7.00
C TYR A 35 4.93 -7.25 8.37
N ALA A 36 5.78 -6.59 9.17
CA ALA A 36 6.16 -7.08 10.49
C ALA A 36 4.96 -7.15 11.44
N LEU A 37 4.13 -6.09 11.48
CA LEU A 37 2.93 -6.05 12.30
C LEU A 37 1.89 -7.08 11.84
N TYR A 38 1.70 -7.25 10.55
CA TYR A 38 0.75 -8.22 10.01
C TYR A 38 1.20 -9.66 10.24
N ILE A 39 2.48 -9.97 9.99
CA ILE A 39 3.03 -11.31 10.29
C ILE A 39 2.93 -11.59 11.78
N GLY A 40 3.27 -10.61 12.65
CA GLY A 40 3.13 -10.74 14.10
C GLY A 40 1.69 -11.03 14.52
N LEU A 41 0.71 -10.34 13.92
CA LEU A 41 -0.71 -10.57 14.15
C LEU A 41 -1.11 -12.01 13.77
N LEU A 42 -0.73 -12.46 12.57
CA LEU A 42 -1.06 -13.80 12.10
C LEU A 42 -0.41 -14.89 12.97
N LEU A 43 0.84 -14.71 13.38
CA LEU A 43 1.54 -15.63 14.28
C LEU A 43 0.84 -15.69 15.64
N TRP A 44 0.45 -14.54 16.20
CA TRP A 44 -0.28 -14.50 17.46
C TRP A 44 -1.63 -15.24 17.35
N LEU A 45 -2.42 -14.98 16.30
CA LEU A 45 -3.69 -15.67 16.06
C LEU A 45 -3.51 -17.19 15.93
N ALA A 46 -2.47 -17.62 15.21
CA ALA A 46 -2.17 -19.04 15.01
C ALA A 46 -1.78 -19.72 16.31
N VAL A 47 -0.87 -19.14 17.09
CA VAL A 47 -0.43 -19.68 18.39
C VAL A 47 -1.58 -19.71 19.39
N ALA A 48 -2.39 -18.65 19.43
CA ALA A 48 -3.58 -18.56 20.29
C ALA A 48 -4.77 -19.40 19.76
N ARG A 49 -4.61 -20.10 18.64
CA ARG A 49 -5.64 -20.94 17.99
C ARG A 49 -6.95 -20.18 17.75
N GLN A 50 -6.87 -18.90 17.44
CA GLN A 50 -8.04 -18.07 17.20
C GLN A 50 -8.70 -18.44 15.86
N PRO A 51 -10.01 -18.65 15.81
CA PRO A 51 -10.72 -19.03 14.57
C PRO A 51 -10.64 -17.92 13.51
N LEU A 52 -10.45 -16.68 13.93
CA LEU A 52 -10.31 -15.51 13.05
C LEU A 52 -9.04 -15.58 12.18
N PHE A 53 -8.04 -16.41 12.52
CA PHE A 53 -6.81 -16.60 11.75
C PHE A 53 -7.06 -16.79 10.25
N TRP A 54 -8.03 -17.65 9.90
CA TRP A 54 -8.30 -17.97 8.49
C TRP A 54 -8.89 -16.80 7.71
N ALA A 55 -9.74 -16.00 8.35
CA ALA A 55 -10.27 -14.78 7.74
C ALA A 55 -9.17 -13.71 7.60
N GLU A 56 -8.36 -13.52 8.65
CA GLU A 56 -7.25 -12.57 8.68
C GLU A 56 -6.16 -12.90 7.64
N ALA A 57 -5.91 -14.16 7.37
CA ALA A 57 -4.99 -14.58 6.33
C ALA A 57 -5.64 -14.57 4.93
N GLY A 58 -6.85 -15.08 4.80
CA GLY A 58 -7.52 -15.32 3.54
C GLY A 58 -8.02 -14.05 2.85
N VAL A 59 -8.64 -13.12 3.60
CA VAL A 59 -9.19 -11.90 3.01
C VAL A 59 -8.10 -11.00 2.44
N PRO A 60 -7.01 -10.64 3.15
CA PRO A 60 -5.92 -9.86 2.56
C PRO A 60 -5.22 -10.58 1.41
N ALA A 61 -5.09 -11.90 1.46
CA ALA A 61 -4.53 -12.68 0.35
C ALA A 61 -5.42 -12.59 -0.90
N ALA A 62 -6.75 -12.71 -0.75
CA ALA A 62 -7.70 -12.53 -1.85
C ALA A 62 -7.63 -11.12 -2.44
N VAL A 63 -7.60 -10.09 -1.59
CA VAL A 63 -7.41 -8.68 -2.03
C VAL A 63 -6.11 -8.53 -2.82
N PHE A 64 -5.02 -9.14 -2.37
CA PHE A 64 -3.73 -9.09 -3.06
C PHE A 64 -3.81 -9.76 -4.45
N LEU A 65 -4.43 -10.92 -4.55
CA LEU A 65 -4.57 -11.65 -5.82
C LEU A 65 -5.47 -10.90 -6.80
N LEU A 66 -6.65 -10.46 -6.36
CA LEU A 66 -7.60 -9.70 -7.18
C LEU A 66 -7.00 -8.37 -7.66
N GLY A 67 -6.38 -7.61 -6.76
CA GLY A 67 -5.71 -6.36 -7.11
C GLY A 67 -4.53 -6.57 -8.06
N THR A 68 -3.80 -7.69 -7.93
CA THR A 68 -2.70 -8.03 -8.85
C THR A 68 -3.24 -8.42 -10.23
N ALA A 69 -4.35 -9.15 -10.31
CA ALA A 69 -5.01 -9.47 -11.58
C ALA A 69 -5.52 -8.20 -12.27
N LEU A 70 -6.22 -7.33 -11.52
CA LEU A 70 -6.72 -6.05 -12.03
C LEU A 70 -5.59 -5.17 -12.62
N ARG A 71 -4.43 -5.10 -11.95
CA ARG A 71 -3.25 -4.37 -12.44
C ARG A 71 -2.73 -4.89 -13.76
N ARG A 72 -2.73 -6.22 -13.95
CA ARG A 72 -2.31 -6.85 -15.22
C ARG A 72 -3.28 -6.53 -16.36
N CYS A 73 -4.58 -6.51 -16.05
CA CYS A 73 -5.61 -6.19 -17.05
C CYS A 73 -5.55 -4.71 -17.49
N ILE A 74 -5.33 -3.78 -16.57
CA ILE A 74 -5.31 -2.34 -16.87
C ILE A 74 -3.97 -1.91 -17.48
N ASP A 75 -2.88 -2.50 -17.04
CA ASP A 75 -1.49 -2.27 -17.47
C ASP A 75 -1.11 -0.79 -17.72
N ARG A 76 -1.53 0.10 -16.81
CA ARG A 76 -1.26 1.54 -16.93
C ARG A 76 0.24 1.82 -16.84
N PRO A 77 0.82 2.65 -17.76
CA PRO A 77 2.21 3.07 -17.66
C PRO A 77 2.44 3.95 -16.42
N ARG A 78 3.64 3.88 -15.85
CA ARG A 78 4.01 4.67 -14.67
C ARG A 78 4.34 6.11 -15.04
N PRO A 79 4.28 7.06 -14.06
CA PRO A 79 4.58 8.46 -14.32
C PRO A 79 5.92 8.68 -15.03
N TYR A 80 6.99 8.00 -14.59
CA TYR A 80 8.32 8.17 -15.18
C TYR A 80 8.43 7.60 -16.61
N GLU A 81 7.62 6.60 -16.96
CA GLU A 81 7.54 6.06 -18.32
C GLU A 81 6.77 7.02 -19.23
N ALA A 82 5.54 7.38 -18.82
CA ALA A 82 4.64 8.17 -19.66
C ALA A 82 5.09 9.62 -19.84
N LEU A 83 5.76 10.19 -18.85
CA LEU A 83 6.18 11.59 -18.86
C LEU A 83 7.68 11.78 -19.17
N GLY A 84 8.44 10.69 -19.30
CA GLY A 84 9.85 10.72 -19.71
C GLY A 84 10.75 11.45 -18.71
N PHE A 85 10.76 11.02 -17.45
CA PHE A 85 11.70 11.51 -16.43
C PHE A 85 12.30 10.34 -15.62
N ALA A 86 13.44 10.56 -14.99
CA ALA A 86 14.00 9.58 -14.06
C ALA A 86 13.31 9.70 -12.68
N PRO A 87 12.79 8.60 -12.07
CA PRO A 87 12.21 8.66 -10.73
C PRO A 87 13.28 9.05 -9.69
N LEU A 88 12.83 9.58 -8.54
CA LEU A 88 13.73 10.07 -7.49
C LEU A 88 14.71 9.00 -6.96
N PHE A 89 14.31 7.75 -7.01
CA PHE A 89 15.16 6.57 -6.76
C PHE A 89 15.08 5.63 -7.96
N PRO A 90 16.20 5.02 -8.38
CA PRO A 90 16.24 4.15 -9.56
C PRO A 90 15.17 3.06 -9.51
N LYS A 91 14.38 2.94 -10.56
CA LYS A 91 13.32 1.95 -10.72
C LYS A 91 13.25 1.48 -12.16
N GLN A 92 13.24 0.15 -12.37
CA GLN A 92 13.22 -0.46 -13.71
C GLN A 92 11.88 -1.14 -14.05
N THR A 93 10.92 -1.14 -13.13
CA THR A 93 9.63 -1.80 -13.33
C THR A 93 8.79 -1.02 -14.33
N ARG A 94 8.29 -1.65 -15.37
CA ARG A 94 7.43 -1.03 -16.39
C ARG A 94 5.97 -1.43 -16.20
N GLY A 95 5.07 -0.55 -16.67
CA GLY A 95 3.63 -0.80 -16.63
C GLY A 95 3.04 -1.00 -15.24
N GLN A 96 1.81 -1.47 -15.21
CA GLN A 96 1.08 -1.87 -14.02
C GLN A 96 1.10 -0.82 -12.89
N SER A 97 0.91 0.46 -13.25
CA SER A 97 0.89 1.53 -12.26
C SER A 97 -0.39 1.52 -11.41
N PHE A 98 -1.53 1.18 -12.02
CA PHE A 98 -2.86 1.30 -11.41
C PHE A 98 -3.52 -0.06 -11.12
N PRO A 99 -4.16 -0.23 -9.96
CA PRO A 99 -4.00 0.53 -8.73
C PRO A 99 -2.66 0.23 -8.04
N SER A 100 -2.21 1.07 -7.09
CA SER A 100 -0.94 0.87 -6.38
C SER A 100 -0.98 -0.37 -5.49
N ARG A 101 -0.11 -1.37 -5.78
CA ARG A 101 -0.07 -2.65 -5.05
C ARG A 101 0.24 -2.49 -3.56
N HIS A 102 1.22 -1.65 -3.22
CA HIS A 102 1.57 -1.41 -1.82
C HIS A 102 0.40 -0.75 -1.06
N CYS A 103 -0.34 0.15 -1.71
CA CYS A 103 -1.46 0.84 -1.08
C CYS A 103 -2.64 -0.11 -0.85
N PHE A 104 -3.03 -0.92 -1.85
CA PHE A 104 -4.17 -1.80 -1.63
C PHE A 104 -3.86 -2.95 -0.66
N SER A 105 -2.63 -3.46 -0.66
CA SER A 105 -2.23 -4.47 0.32
C SER A 105 -2.22 -3.89 1.75
N ALA A 106 -1.62 -2.72 1.94
CA ALA A 106 -1.56 -2.09 3.26
C ALA A 106 -2.95 -1.70 3.78
N ALA A 107 -3.82 -1.16 2.92
CA ALA A 107 -5.20 -0.81 3.30
C ALA A 107 -6.04 -2.04 3.63
N GLY A 108 -5.92 -3.11 2.84
CA GLY A 108 -6.61 -4.38 3.13
C GLY A 108 -6.17 -5.00 4.46
N ILE A 109 -4.87 -4.98 4.75
CA ILE A 109 -4.31 -5.43 6.03
C ILE A 109 -4.80 -4.55 7.19
N ALA A 110 -4.88 -3.23 7.00
CA ALA A 110 -5.36 -2.32 8.04
C ALA A 110 -6.84 -2.58 8.39
N VAL A 111 -7.68 -2.85 7.38
CA VAL A 111 -9.09 -3.23 7.60
C VAL A 111 -9.19 -4.57 8.30
N ALA A 112 -8.41 -5.57 7.88
CA ALA A 112 -8.37 -6.87 8.56
C ALA A 112 -8.03 -6.71 10.05
N ALA A 113 -6.94 -6.02 10.36
CA ALA A 113 -6.52 -5.79 11.74
C ALA A 113 -7.60 -5.11 12.63
N ALA A 114 -8.56 -4.38 12.04
CA ALA A 114 -9.63 -3.75 12.80
C ALA A 114 -10.58 -4.75 13.48
N PHE A 115 -10.68 -5.97 12.96
CA PHE A 115 -11.46 -7.05 13.57
C PHE A 115 -10.76 -7.69 14.77
N VAL A 116 -9.49 -7.38 14.99
CA VAL A 116 -8.70 -7.88 16.13
C VAL A 116 -8.37 -6.75 17.10
N SER A 117 -7.92 -5.60 16.59
CA SER A 117 -7.41 -4.50 17.41
C SER A 117 -7.53 -3.16 16.69
N ALA A 118 -8.43 -2.29 17.16
CA ALA A 118 -8.58 -0.95 16.61
C ALA A 118 -7.29 -0.09 16.69
N PRO A 119 -6.50 -0.11 17.77
CA PRO A 119 -5.22 0.60 17.80
C PRO A 119 -4.23 0.09 16.74
N LEU A 120 -4.13 -1.24 16.55
CA LEU A 120 -3.27 -1.82 15.51
C LEU A 120 -3.72 -1.40 14.11
N ALA A 121 -5.03 -1.44 13.85
CA ALA A 121 -5.61 -0.98 12.60
C ALA A 121 -5.27 0.49 12.31
N ALA A 122 -5.37 1.36 13.32
CA ALA A 122 -5.02 2.78 13.20
C ALA A 122 -3.55 2.99 12.82
N VAL A 123 -2.63 2.25 13.46
CA VAL A 123 -1.21 2.27 13.11
C VAL A 123 -0.98 1.81 11.67
N LEU A 124 -1.59 0.70 11.28
CA LEU A 124 -1.48 0.16 9.92
C LEU A 124 -2.07 1.10 8.86
N ALA A 125 -3.19 1.77 9.16
CA ALA A 125 -3.79 2.79 8.30
C ALA A 125 -2.86 4.01 8.14
N ALA A 126 -2.23 4.48 9.21
CA ALA A 126 -1.24 5.55 9.15
C ALA A 126 -0.03 5.16 8.29
N LEU A 127 0.47 3.93 8.44
CA LEU A 127 1.54 3.40 7.59
C LEU A 127 1.11 3.28 6.12
N ALA A 128 -0.14 2.87 5.83
CA ALA A 128 -0.67 2.83 4.48
C ALA A 128 -0.73 4.22 3.82
N CYS A 129 -1.13 5.25 4.57
CA CYS A 129 -1.09 6.64 4.12
C CYS A 129 0.34 7.13 3.87
N LEU A 130 1.28 6.80 4.74
CA LEU A 130 2.70 7.11 4.56
C LEU A 130 3.27 6.42 3.30
N ILE A 131 2.94 5.15 3.10
CA ILE A 131 3.29 4.43 1.86
C ILE A 131 2.73 5.18 0.65
N ALA A 132 1.45 5.56 0.65
CA ALA A 132 0.83 6.28 -0.46
C ALA A 132 1.58 7.59 -0.78
N ALA A 133 1.87 8.41 0.24
CA ALA A 133 2.61 9.66 0.08
C ALA A 133 4.01 9.41 -0.52
N THR A 134 4.76 8.44 0.01
CA THR A 134 6.10 8.13 -0.49
C THR A 134 6.09 7.64 -1.95
N ARG A 135 5.06 6.89 -2.39
CA ARG A 135 4.95 6.42 -3.79
C ARG A 135 4.71 7.56 -4.77
N VAL A 136 3.97 8.58 -4.38
CA VAL A 136 3.75 9.78 -5.20
C VAL A 136 5.01 10.64 -5.22
N LEU A 137 5.60 10.94 -4.05
CA LEU A 137 6.79 11.79 -3.93
C LEU A 137 8.01 11.23 -4.66
N THR A 138 8.12 9.90 -4.75
CA THR A 138 9.20 9.24 -5.50
C THR A 138 8.93 9.11 -7.00
N GLY A 139 7.76 9.52 -7.49
CA GLY A 139 7.38 9.51 -8.90
C GLY A 139 7.08 8.14 -9.48
N VAL A 140 6.88 7.12 -8.65
CA VAL A 140 6.60 5.75 -9.12
C VAL A 140 5.12 5.45 -9.33
N HIS A 141 4.23 6.29 -8.78
CA HIS A 141 2.77 6.22 -8.95
C HIS A 141 2.15 7.61 -9.09
N TYR A 142 1.04 7.69 -9.83
CA TYR A 142 0.18 8.87 -9.82
C TYR A 142 -0.61 8.96 -8.51
N PRO A 143 -1.05 10.17 -8.08
CA PRO A 143 -1.98 10.30 -6.95
C PRO A 143 -3.23 9.43 -7.10
N SER A 144 -3.78 9.33 -8.32
CA SER A 144 -4.93 8.46 -8.61
C SER A 144 -4.66 6.97 -8.36
N ASP A 145 -3.42 6.49 -8.61
CA ASP A 145 -3.07 5.08 -8.42
C ASP A 145 -3.05 4.70 -6.93
N VAL A 146 -2.56 5.62 -6.09
CA VAL A 146 -2.47 5.38 -4.65
C VAL A 146 -3.82 5.52 -3.98
N LEU A 147 -4.63 6.51 -4.36
CA LEU A 147 -6.00 6.68 -3.85
C LEU A 147 -6.89 5.50 -4.23
N ALA A 148 -6.86 5.10 -5.51
CA ALA A 148 -7.59 3.92 -5.98
C ALA A 148 -7.09 2.65 -5.29
N GLY A 149 -5.78 2.54 -5.02
CA GLY A 149 -5.21 1.43 -4.27
C GLY A 149 -5.74 1.36 -2.85
N LEU A 150 -5.72 2.47 -2.11
CA LEU A 150 -6.25 2.54 -0.74
C LEU A 150 -7.75 2.18 -0.72
N ALA A 151 -8.54 2.78 -1.60
CA ALA A 151 -9.98 2.52 -1.69
C ALA A 151 -10.26 1.06 -2.05
N PHE A 152 -9.60 0.53 -3.09
CA PHE A 152 -9.75 -0.87 -3.51
C PHE A 152 -9.41 -1.84 -2.38
N GLY A 153 -8.27 -1.64 -1.71
CA GLY A 153 -7.84 -2.50 -0.61
C GLY A 153 -8.81 -2.50 0.56
N ALA A 154 -9.23 -1.29 0.99
CA ALA A 154 -10.15 -1.15 2.10
C ALA A 154 -11.55 -1.73 1.79
N LEU A 155 -12.13 -1.37 0.64
CA LEU A 155 -13.49 -1.81 0.27
C LEU A 155 -13.54 -3.32 0.00
N SER A 156 -12.52 -3.87 -0.69
CA SER A 156 -12.47 -5.32 -0.96
C SER A 156 -12.28 -6.12 0.33
N ALA A 157 -11.44 -5.66 1.27
CA ALA A 157 -11.29 -6.33 2.55
C ALA A 157 -12.59 -6.24 3.38
N ALA A 158 -13.19 -5.05 3.48
CA ALA A 158 -14.47 -4.88 4.17
C ALA A 158 -15.57 -5.80 3.60
N ALA A 159 -15.69 -5.88 2.28
CA ALA A 159 -16.61 -6.78 1.60
C ALA A 159 -16.29 -8.26 1.92
N GLY A 160 -15.01 -8.66 1.93
CA GLY A 160 -14.59 -10.01 2.27
C GLY A 160 -15.01 -10.43 3.69
N PHE A 161 -14.77 -9.56 4.69
CA PHE A 161 -15.20 -9.81 6.06
C PHE A 161 -16.72 -9.80 6.21
N ALA A 162 -17.44 -8.93 5.47
CA ALA A 162 -18.90 -8.93 5.46
C ALA A 162 -19.49 -10.23 4.89
N LEU A 163 -18.92 -10.74 3.80
CA LEU A 163 -19.32 -12.02 3.19
C LEU A 163 -19.09 -13.22 4.12
N LEU A 164 -18.08 -13.16 4.99
CA LEU A 164 -17.84 -14.16 6.01
C LEU A 164 -18.75 -14.00 7.24
N GLY A 165 -19.65 -13.01 7.26
CA GLY A 165 -20.55 -12.75 8.37
C GLY A 165 -19.89 -12.14 9.62
N LEU A 166 -18.63 -11.72 9.51
CA LEU A 166 -17.82 -11.21 10.62
C LEU A 166 -18.07 -9.71 10.92
N TRP A 167 -18.86 -9.03 10.12
CA TRP A 167 -19.21 -7.62 10.31
C TRP A 167 -20.18 -7.37 11.49
N ARG A 168 -20.67 -8.43 12.12
CA ARG A 168 -21.63 -8.38 13.23
C ARG A 168 -21.00 -8.65 14.62
N LEU A 169 -19.69 -8.78 14.66
CA LEU A 169 -18.91 -8.89 15.87
C LEU A 169 -18.36 -7.51 16.25
#